data_f5a5382a2365885ade04d7d30be66771
#
_entry.id   f5a5382a2365885ade04d7d30be66771
#
_cell.length_a   1.000
_cell.length_b   1.000
_cell.length_c   1.000
_cell.angle_alpha   90.00
_cell.angle_beta   90.00
_cell.angle_gamma   90.00
#
_symmetry.space_group_name_H-M   'P 1'
#
loop_
_entity.id
_entity.type
_entity.pdbx_description
1 polymer ?
#
loop_
_entity_poly.entity_id
_entity_poly.type
_entity_poly.pdbx_seq_one_letter_code
_entity_poly.pdbx_strand_id
1 'polypeptide(L)'
;MKKSIVVASVAVWMSLSLSAAAQVKTLTGETEVATATVEAIDAATRAVTLKKPDGTYHVVTAPPEMKRFNELKVGDKVTARYYENIVIRVKAPGEKDVDTGTYGASRGDGARPAGTVAGQRTITATITQLDQKVPSVTFTGPNGWSYSSRVEDKKALSKVKVGDKVDITWTAAALVAIEDGAKK
;
A
#
# COMPACT_ATOMS: atom_id res chain seq x y z
N MET A 1 35.60 -12.39 72.75
CA MET A 1 34.64 -13.04 71.83
C MET A 1 34.15 -11.99 70.86
N LYS A 2 34.73 -11.94 69.63
CA LYS A 2 34.38 -10.96 68.61
C LYS A 2 33.46 -11.64 67.60
N LYS A 3 32.20 -11.15 67.47
CA LYS A 3 31.25 -11.62 66.47
C LYS A 3 31.43 -10.80 65.19
N SER A 4 31.86 -11.44 64.12
CA SER A 4 31.92 -10.88 62.77
C SER A 4 30.55 -10.97 62.12
N ILE A 5 30.02 -9.83 61.69
CA ILE A 5 28.81 -9.74 60.90
C ILE A 5 29.24 -9.70 59.41
N VAL A 6 28.87 -10.72 58.68
CA VAL A 6 29.02 -10.76 57.20
C VAL A 6 27.80 -10.12 56.57
N VAL A 7 28.00 -8.94 55.93
CA VAL A 7 26.98 -8.28 55.14
C VAL A 7 27.05 -8.83 53.74
N ALA A 8 26.05 -9.60 53.34
CA ALA A 8 25.90 -10.09 51.95
C ALA A 8 25.25 -8.99 51.12
N SER A 9 26.00 -8.37 50.23
CA SER A 9 25.49 -7.40 49.24
C SER A 9 24.86 -8.15 48.07
N VAL A 10 23.53 -8.11 47.99
CA VAL A 10 22.77 -8.60 46.83
C VAL A 10 22.80 -7.50 45.77
N ALA A 11 23.60 -7.68 44.73
CA ALA A 11 23.57 -6.80 43.56
C ALA A 11 22.35 -7.19 42.68
N VAL A 12 21.31 -6.37 42.70
CA VAL A 12 20.18 -6.49 41.78
C VAL A 12 20.62 -5.91 40.44
N TRP A 13 20.80 -6.79 39.47
CA TRP A 13 20.99 -6.41 38.07
C TRP A 13 19.63 -6.03 37.49
N MET A 14 19.36 -4.73 37.40
CA MET A 14 18.25 -4.19 36.63
C MET A 14 18.61 -4.30 35.15
N SER A 15 18.08 -5.32 34.47
CA SER A 15 18.10 -5.41 33.02
C SER A 15 17.17 -4.32 32.44
N LEU A 16 17.75 -3.21 31.98
CA LEU A 16 17.03 -2.26 31.14
C LEU A 16 16.72 -2.94 29.81
N SER A 17 15.49 -3.37 29.63
CA SER A 17 14.96 -3.76 28.33
C SER A 17 14.82 -2.49 27.50
N LEU A 18 15.82 -2.19 26.66
CA LEU A 18 15.63 -1.19 25.61
C LEU A 18 14.55 -1.74 24.64
N SER A 19 13.36 -1.21 24.75
CA SER A 19 12.34 -1.39 23.70
C SER A 19 12.90 -0.77 22.42
N ALA A 20 13.34 -1.61 21.48
CA ALA A 20 13.67 -1.17 20.14
C ALA A 20 12.38 -0.62 19.51
N ALA A 21 12.26 0.70 19.45
CA ALA A 21 11.16 1.35 18.76
C ALA A 21 11.18 0.90 17.31
N ALA A 22 10.16 0.18 16.87
CA ALA A 22 10.00 -0.25 15.49
C ALA A 22 10.00 1.00 14.60
N GLN A 23 11.00 1.11 13.71
CA GLN A 23 11.08 2.23 12.79
C GLN A 23 10.08 1.99 11.65
N VAL A 24 9.11 2.88 11.55
CA VAL A 24 8.12 2.90 10.48
C VAL A 24 8.52 3.97 9.48
N LYS A 25 8.71 3.60 8.22
CA LYS A 25 8.83 4.53 7.11
C LYS A 25 7.60 4.42 6.23
N THR A 26 6.92 5.54 6.04
CA THR A 26 5.80 5.66 5.11
C THR A 26 6.31 6.28 3.82
N LEU A 27 6.12 5.60 2.71
CA LEU A 27 6.26 6.18 1.38
C LEU A 27 4.87 6.66 0.99
N THR A 28 4.64 7.96 1.04
CA THR A 28 3.35 8.55 0.66
C THR A 28 3.15 8.32 -0.83
N GLY A 29 2.08 7.62 -1.19
CA GLY A 29 1.72 7.41 -2.58
C GLY A 29 1.17 8.68 -3.21
N GLU A 30 1.44 8.85 -4.50
CA GLU A 30 0.81 9.91 -5.27
C GLU A 30 -0.64 9.53 -5.58
N THR A 31 -1.54 10.50 -5.46
CA THR A 31 -2.91 10.34 -5.95
C THR A 31 -2.93 10.71 -7.41
N GLU A 32 -2.98 9.73 -8.29
CA GLU A 32 -3.23 9.98 -9.70
C GLU A 32 -4.72 10.22 -9.95
N VAL A 33 -5.02 11.27 -10.70
CA VAL A 33 -6.37 11.58 -11.16
C VAL A 33 -6.39 11.43 -12.67
N ALA A 34 -7.12 10.43 -13.15
CA ALA A 34 -7.36 10.24 -14.58
C ALA A 34 -8.80 10.61 -14.91
N THR A 35 -8.99 11.40 -15.94
CA THR A 35 -10.33 11.73 -16.49
C THR A 35 -10.44 11.21 -17.90
N ALA A 36 -11.64 10.77 -18.26
CA ALA A 36 -11.94 10.33 -19.62
C ALA A 36 -13.43 10.59 -19.93
N THR A 37 -13.78 10.58 -21.21
CA THR A 37 -15.18 10.65 -21.66
C THR A 37 -15.59 9.28 -22.17
N VAL A 38 -16.80 8.85 -21.85
CA VAL A 38 -17.39 7.63 -22.40
C VAL A 38 -17.69 7.85 -23.87
N GLU A 39 -17.03 7.12 -24.74
CA GLU A 39 -17.19 7.21 -26.19
C GLU A 39 -18.13 6.12 -26.74
N ALA A 40 -18.05 4.90 -26.18
CA ALA A 40 -18.92 3.80 -26.55
C ALA A 40 -19.17 2.86 -25.37
N ILE A 41 -20.30 2.17 -25.40
CA ILE A 41 -20.70 1.17 -24.41
C ILE A 41 -21.19 -0.08 -25.13
N ASP A 42 -20.60 -1.21 -24.82
CA ASP A 42 -21.16 -2.52 -25.16
C ASP A 42 -21.80 -3.11 -23.91
N ALA A 43 -23.13 -3.12 -23.89
CA ALA A 43 -23.88 -3.61 -22.74
C ALA A 43 -23.77 -5.14 -22.57
N ALA A 44 -23.56 -5.88 -23.66
CA ALA A 44 -23.50 -7.34 -23.62
C ALA A 44 -22.20 -7.83 -22.96
N THR A 45 -21.09 -7.22 -23.31
CA THR A 45 -19.76 -7.54 -22.75
C THR A 45 -19.38 -6.66 -21.57
N ARG A 46 -20.21 -5.64 -21.25
CA ARG A 46 -19.93 -4.60 -20.26
C ARG A 46 -18.65 -3.81 -20.57
N ALA A 47 -18.25 -3.76 -21.83
CA ALA A 47 -17.10 -3.00 -22.26
C ALA A 47 -17.46 -1.52 -22.46
N VAL A 48 -16.59 -0.64 -21.98
CA VAL A 48 -16.72 0.81 -22.11
C VAL A 48 -15.46 1.34 -22.79
N THR A 49 -15.64 2.02 -23.89
CA THR A 49 -14.56 2.75 -24.55
C THR A 49 -14.48 4.14 -23.97
N LEU A 50 -13.34 4.45 -23.39
CA LEU A 50 -13.04 5.73 -22.76
C LEU A 50 -12.05 6.50 -23.64
N LYS A 51 -12.35 7.77 -23.90
CA LYS A 51 -11.47 8.71 -24.59
C LYS A 51 -10.82 9.64 -23.56
N LYS A 52 -9.50 9.63 -23.51
CA LYS A 52 -8.73 10.55 -22.67
C LYS A 52 -8.62 11.95 -23.29
N PRO A 53 -8.25 12.96 -22.49
CA PRO A 53 -8.03 14.33 -22.99
C PRO A 53 -6.96 14.42 -24.08
N ASP A 54 -5.97 13.52 -24.09
CA ASP A 54 -4.91 13.42 -25.10
C ASP A 54 -5.38 12.78 -26.43
N GLY A 55 -6.67 12.39 -26.50
CA GLY A 55 -7.27 11.75 -27.67
C GLY A 55 -7.09 10.24 -27.72
N THR A 56 -6.36 9.63 -26.82
CA THR A 56 -6.18 8.17 -26.77
C THR A 56 -7.43 7.46 -26.27
N TYR A 57 -7.62 6.22 -26.73
CA TYR A 57 -8.77 5.39 -26.36
C TYR A 57 -8.33 4.21 -25.50
N HIS A 58 -9.12 3.92 -24.46
CA HIS A 58 -8.96 2.76 -23.63
C HIS A 58 -10.29 2.00 -23.51
N VAL A 59 -10.23 0.68 -23.68
CA VAL A 59 -11.39 -0.17 -23.45
C VAL A 59 -11.24 -0.82 -22.08
N VAL A 60 -12.23 -0.63 -21.23
CA VAL A 60 -12.30 -1.22 -19.89
C VAL A 60 -13.56 -2.06 -19.78
N THR A 61 -13.47 -3.20 -19.09
CA THR A 61 -14.64 -4.02 -18.79
C THR A 61 -15.12 -3.68 -17.39
N ALA A 62 -16.37 -3.23 -17.28
CA ALA A 62 -16.97 -2.92 -15.99
C ALA A 62 -17.22 -4.23 -15.21
N PRO A 63 -16.75 -4.33 -13.96
CA PRO A 63 -16.91 -5.53 -13.16
C PRO A 63 -18.38 -5.83 -12.86
N PRO A 64 -18.77 -7.10 -12.65
CA PRO A 64 -20.15 -7.49 -12.37
C PRO A 64 -20.75 -6.78 -11.16
N GLU A 65 -19.93 -6.43 -10.19
CA GLU A 65 -20.29 -5.73 -8.96
C GLU A 65 -20.81 -4.30 -9.21
N MET A 66 -20.48 -3.72 -10.36
CA MET A 66 -20.99 -2.40 -10.78
C MET A 66 -22.46 -2.53 -11.19
N LYS A 67 -23.38 -2.59 -10.23
CA LYS A 67 -24.82 -2.81 -10.47
C LYS A 67 -25.49 -1.69 -11.27
N ARG A 68 -24.93 -0.47 -11.22
CA ARG A 68 -25.46 0.70 -11.92
C ARG A 68 -24.84 0.96 -13.29
N PHE A 69 -24.21 -0.07 -13.87
CA PHE A 69 -23.60 0.02 -15.20
C PHE A 69 -24.58 0.55 -16.27
N ASN A 70 -25.84 0.13 -16.21
CA ASN A 70 -26.87 0.53 -17.18
C ASN A 70 -27.27 2.03 -17.11
N GLU A 71 -26.80 2.74 -16.10
CA GLU A 71 -27.01 4.19 -15.98
C GLU A 71 -25.90 4.99 -16.70
N LEU A 72 -24.84 4.33 -17.12
CA LEU A 72 -23.74 4.93 -17.88
C LEU A 72 -24.22 5.29 -19.29
N LYS A 73 -23.83 6.48 -19.76
CA LYS A 73 -24.19 7.00 -21.07
C LYS A 73 -22.98 7.47 -21.85
N VAL A 74 -23.05 7.40 -23.17
CA VAL A 74 -22.07 8.04 -24.04
C VAL A 74 -22.08 9.55 -23.77
N GLY A 75 -20.90 10.14 -23.65
CA GLY A 75 -20.68 11.53 -23.27
C GLY A 75 -20.48 11.76 -21.76
N ASP A 76 -20.75 10.78 -20.90
CA ASP A 76 -20.45 10.89 -19.47
C ASP A 76 -18.96 11.07 -19.23
N LYS A 77 -18.62 11.84 -18.20
CA LYS A 77 -17.23 11.96 -17.74
C LYS A 77 -16.97 10.92 -16.64
N VAL A 78 -15.91 10.20 -16.79
CA VAL A 78 -15.38 9.26 -15.79
C VAL A 78 -14.16 9.88 -15.16
N THR A 79 -14.18 10.02 -13.85
CA THR A 79 -13.02 10.43 -13.06
C THR A 79 -12.60 9.24 -12.21
N ALA A 80 -11.37 8.78 -12.40
CA ALA A 80 -10.74 7.77 -11.57
C ALA A 80 -9.65 8.42 -10.73
N ARG A 81 -9.67 8.19 -9.44
CA ARG A 81 -8.60 8.58 -8.51
C ARG A 81 -7.98 7.31 -7.97
N TYR A 82 -6.69 7.19 -8.14
CA TYR A 82 -5.91 6.08 -7.62
C TYR A 82 -4.99 6.58 -6.52
N TYR A 83 -5.03 5.90 -5.41
CA TYR A 83 -4.15 6.13 -4.26
C TYR A 83 -3.38 4.87 -3.97
N GLU A 84 -2.09 4.99 -3.77
CA GLU A 84 -1.22 3.91 -3.31
C GLU A 84 -0.32 4.42 -2.19
N ASN A 85 -0.15 3.61 -1.17
CA ASN A 85 0.74 3.89 -0.05
C ASN A 85 1.48 2.62 0.34
N ILE A 86 2.78 2.74 0.59
CA ILE A 86 3.64 1.65 1.05
C ILE A 86 4.23 2.04 2.40
N VAL A 87 3.98 1.22 3.40
CA VAL A 87 4.55 1.36 4.74
C VAL A 87 5.50 0.21 4.99
N ILE A 88 6.75 0.52 5.35
CA ILE A 88 7.77 -0.49 5.69
C ILE A 88 8.10 -0.34 7.17
N ARG A 89 7.93 -1.43 7.91
CA ARG A 89 8.25 -1.52 9.34
C ARG A 89 9.32 -2.56 9.58
N VAL A 90 10.41 -2.18 10.24
CA VAL A 90 11.43 -3.17 10.66
C VAL A 90 10.87 -3.98 11.83
N LYS A 91 10.96 -5.30 11.72
CA LYS A 91 10.46 -6.22 12.76
C LYS A 91 11.45 -6.34 13.91
N ALA A 92 10.93 -6.52 15.11
CA ALA A 92 11.75 -6.94 16.23
C ALA A 92 12.16 -8.41 16.08
N PRO A 93 13.32 -8.81 16.64
CA PRO A 93 13.73 -10.21 16.63
C PRO A 93 12.66 -11.12 17.26
N GLY A 94 12.33 -12.20 16.57
CA GLY A 94 11.35 -13.19 17.05
C GLY A 94 9.88 -12.87 16.74
N GLU A 95 9.56 -11.73 16.14
CA GLU A 95 8.20 -11.49 15.66
C GLU A 95 7.81 -12.48 14.55
N LYS A 96 6.58 -13.00 14.62
CA LYS A 96 6.05 -13.95 13.63
C LYS A 96 5.87 -13.29 12.27
N ASP A 97 6.18 -14.03 11.21
CA ASP A 97 5.94 -13.58 9.85
C ASP A 97 4.43 -13.45 9.58
N VAL A 98 4.07 -12.48 8.76
CA VAL A 98 2.69 -12.20 8.37
C VAL A 98 2.55 -12.25 6.85
N ASP A 99 1.41 -12.73 6.39
CA ASP A 99 0.90 -12.58 5.03
C ASP A 99 -0.60 -12.44 5.14
N THR A 100 -1.08 -11.20 5.16
CA THR A 100 -2.49 -10.88 5.35
C THR A 100 -2.95 -9.88 4.31
N GLY A 101 -4.20 -10.01 3.89
CA GLY A 101 -4.81 -9.09 2.94
C GLY A 101 -6.27 -8.86 3.25
N THR A 102 -6.71 -7.63 3.06
CA THR A 102 -8.11 -7.23 3.14
C THR A 102 -8.48 -6.48 1.87
N TYR A 103 -9.66 -6.74 1.35
CA TYR A 103 -10.22 -6.03 0.21
C TYR A 103 -11.64 -5.61 0.56
N GLY A 104 -12.00 -4.42 0.15
CA GLY A 104 -13.33 -3.88 0.30
C GLY A 104 -13.75 -3.11 -0.93
N ALA A 105 -15.04 -3.16 -1.22
CA ALA A 105 -15.67 -2.31 -2.21
C ALA A 105 -16.84 -1.60 -1.56
N SER A 106 -16.94 -0.31 -1.76
CA SER A 106 -18.07 0.48 -1.31
C SER A 106 -18.72 1.19 -2.49
N ARG A 107 -20.04 1.35 -2.39
CA ARG A 107 -20.82 2.12 -3.36
C ARG A 107 -20.79 3.60 -2.95
N GLY A 108 -20.66 4.48 -3.93
CA GLY A 108 -20.89 5.92 -3.69
C GLY A 108 -22.37 6.22 -3.53
N ASP A 109 -22.70 7.10 -2.58
CA ASP A 109 -24.08 7.46 -2.24
C ASP A 109 -24.69 8.51 -3.18
N GLY A 110 -23.93 8.96 -4.20
CA GLY A 110 -24.35 9.97 -5.16
C GLY A 110 -25.46 9.52 -6.11
N ALA A 111 -26.11 10.47 -6.77
CA ALA A 111 -27.14 10.23 -7.78
C ALA A 111 -26.58 9.48 -9.01
N ARG A 112 -25.30 9.66 -9.33
CA ARG A 112 -24.61 8.98 -10.43
C ARG A 112 -23.79 7.77 -9.93
N PRO A 113 -23.50 6.79 -10.82
CA PRO A 113 -22.65 5.66 -10.46
C PRO A 113 -21.29 6.11 -9.94
N ALA A 114 -20.93 5.64 -8.77
CA ALA A 114 -19.62 5.84 -8.16
C ALA A 114 -19.30 4.64 -7.26
N GLY A 115 -18.03 4.41 -7.01
CA GLY A 115 -17.59 3.36 -6.11
C GLY A 115 -16.13 3.50 -5.75
N THR A 116 -15.79 2.96 -4.60
CA THR A 116 -14.40 2.83 -4.14
C THR A 116 -14.08 1.37 -3.99
N VAL A 117 -12.96 0.96 -4.54
CA VAL A 117 -12.33 -0.33 -4.26
C VAL A 117 -11.05 -0.03 -3.48
N ALA A 118 -10.89 -0.65 -2.34
CA ALA A 118 -9.69 -0.49 -1.53
C ALA A 118 -9.18 -1.85 -1.08
N GLY A 119 -7.88 -1.98 -1.03
CA GLY A 119 -7.22 -3.18 -0.54
C GLY A 119 -5.98 -2.82 0.26
N GLN A 120 -5.69 -3.64 1.23
CA GLN A 120 -4.45 -3.59 1.99
C GLN A 120 -3.87 -4.99 2.06
N ARG A 121 -2.57 -5.11 1.83
CA ARG A 121 -1.84 -6.36 2.03
C ARG A 121 -0.57 -6.09 2.82
N THR A 122 -0.34 -6.90 3.83
CA THR A 122 0.90 -6.89 4.62
C THR A 122 1.61 -8.21 4.46
N ILE A 123 2.86 -8.17 4.06
CA ILE A 123 3.73 -9.36 3.99
C ILE A 123 5.02 -9.12 4.75
N THR A 124 5.55 -10.17 5.36
CA THR A 124 6.92 -10.15 5.87
C THR A 124 7.89 -10.49 4.74
N ALA A 125 8.91 -9.67 4.59
CA ALA A 125 10.00 -9.88 3.66
C ALA A 125 11.33 -9.78 4.39
N THR A 126 12.39 -10.32 3.78
CA THR A 126 13.76 -10.24 4.30
C THR A 126 14.57 -9.28 3.44
N ILE A 127 15.35 -8.42 4.04
CA ILE A 127 16.32 -7.59 3.33
C ILE A 127 17.41 -8.49 2.79
N THR A 128 17.53 -8.56 1.46
CA THR A 128 18.52 -9.40 0.79
C THR A 128 19.67 -8.62 0.19
N GLN A 129 19.47 -7.31 -0.08
CA GLN A 129 20.53 -6.47 -0.61
C GLN A 129 20.36 -5.02 -0.15
N LEU A 130 21.48 -4.36 0.11
CA LEU A 130 21.58 -2.94 0.42
C LEU A 130 22.67 -2.33 -0.46
N ASP A 131 22.34 -1.25 -1.18
CA ASP A 131 23.29 -0.46 -1.93
C ASP A 131 23.38 0.95 -1.32
N GLN A 132 24.59 1.32 -0.90
CA GLN A 132 24.88 2.64 -0.32
C GLN A 132 25.32 3.67 -1.35
N LYS A 133 25.80 3.22 -2.52
CA LYS A 133 26.25 4.11 -3.60
C LYS A 133 25.04 4.67 -4.35
N VAL A 134 24.15 3.78 -4.75
CA VAL A 134 22.82 4.15 -5.24
C VAL A 134 21.83 3.76 -4.14
N PRO A 135 21.50 4.68 -3.20
CA PRO A 135 20.76 4.34 -2.00
C PRO A 135 19.51 3.53 -2.32
N SER A 136 19.60 2.21 -2.14
CA SER A 136 18.50 1.29 -2.43
C SER A 136 18.53 0.07 -1.52
N VAL A 137 17.39 -0.57 -1.41
CA VAL A 137 17.17 -1.78 -0.63
C VAL A 137 16.40 -2.79 -1.48
N THR A 138 16.80 -4.05 -1.41
CA THR A 138 16.05 -5.15 -2.02
C THR A 138 15.51 -6.06 -0.93
N PHE A 139 14.23 -6.37 -1.05
CA PHE A 139 13.50 -7.28 -0.17
C PHE A 139 13.13 -8.53 -0.94
N THR A 140 13.21 -9.67 -0.29
CA THR A 140 12.70 -10.94 -0.80
C THR A 140 11.61 -11.44 0.14
N GLY A 141 10.42 -11.60 -0.41
CA GLY A 141 9.24 -12.07 0.29
C GLY A 141 8.95 -13.55 0.06
N PRO A 142 7.78 -14.03 0.49
CA PRO A 142 7.32 -15.38 0.24
C PRO A 142 7.36 -15.76 -1.25
N ASN A 143 7.61 -17.04 -1.54
CA ASN A 143 7.63 -17.58 -2.91
C ASN A 143 8.69 -16.95 -3.84
N GLY A 144 9.79 -16.41 -3.30
CA GLY A 144 10.86 -15.80 -4.09
C GLY A 144 10.52 -14.46 -4.71
N TRP A 145 9.39 -13.86 -4.36
CA TRP A 145 9.04 -12.51 -4.75
C TRP A 145 10.13 -11.53 -4.31
N SER A 146 10.54 -10.63 -5.20
CA SER A 146 11.58 -9.65 -4.96
C SER A 146 11.11 -8.24 -5.33
N TYR A 147 11.41 -7.30 -4.46
CA TYR A 147 11.07 -5.89 -4.64
C TYR A 147 12.26 -5.02 -4.27
N SER A 148 12.66 -4.14 -5.18
CA SER A 148 13.74 -3.19 -4.95
C SER A 148 13.20 -1.77 -4.95
N SER A 149 13.62 -0.98 -3.98
CA SER A 149 13.20 0.41 -3.83
C SER A 149 14.39 1.32 -3.59
N ARG A 150 14.35 2.50 -4.21
CA ARG A 150 15.27 3.58 -3.87
C ARG A 150 14.93 4.12 -2.48
N VAL A 151 15.95 4.49 -1.70
CA VAL A 151 15.78 5.06 -0.37
C VAL A 151 16.29 6.49 -0.38
N GLU A 152 15.41 7.46 -0.14
CA GLU A 152 15.79 8.87 -0.10
C GLU A 152 16.60 9.21 1.15
N ASP A 153 16.22 8.66 2.29
CA ASP A 153 16.94 8.84 3.55
C ASP A 153 18.04 7.82 3.74
N LYS A 154 19.27 8.20 3.39
CA LYS A 154 20.46 7.36 3.59
C LYS A 154 20.67 6.93 5.05
N LYS A 155 20.22 7.73 6.03
CA LYS A 155 20.31 7.35 7.43
C LYS A 155 19.42 6.17 7.79
N ALA A 156 18.34 5.97 7.04
CA ALA A 156 17.49 4.78 7.21
C ALA A 156 18.22 3.49 6.81
N LEU A 157 19.03 3.53 5.75
CA LEU A 157 19.83 2.37 5.34
C LEU A 157 20.90 1.96 6.36
N SER A 158 21.45 2.91 7.11
CA SER A 158 22.46 2.59 8.12
C SER A 158 21.90 1.89 9.36
N LYS A 159 20.58 1.88 9.52
CA LYS A 159 19.88 1.28 10.67
C LYS A 159 19.39 -0.14 10.41
N VAL A 160 19.57 -0.64 9.21
CA VAL A 160 19.16 -1.97 8.78
C VAL A 160 20.34 -2.72 8.16
N LYS A 161 20.26 -4.03 8.15
CA LYS A 161 21.27 -4.91 7.55
C LYS A 161 20.61 -6.02 6.73
N VAL A 162 21.39 -6.63 5.86
CA VAL A 162 20.98 -7.83 5.15
C VAL A 162 20.62 -8.91 6.17
N GLY A 163 19.50 -9.58 5.98
CA GLY A 163 18.94 -10.57 6.88
C GLY A 163 17.87 -10.01 7.84
N ASP A 164 17.74 -8.70 7.98
CA ASP A 164 16.65 -8.13 8.79
C ASP A 164 15.31 -8.41 8.14
N LYS A 165 14.31 -8.69 8.97
CA LYS A 165 12.91 -8.85 8.53
C LYS A 165 12.16 -7.54 8.62
N VAL A 166 11.32 -7.30 7.64
CA VAL A 166 10.43 -6.14 7.55
C VAL A 166 9.02 -6.59 7.23
N ASP A 167 8.03 -5.88 7.75
CA ASP A 167 6.67 -5.97 7.24
C ASP A 167 6.46 -4.85 6.23
N ILE A 168 6.04 -5.22 5.04
CA ILE A 168 5.70 -4.29 3.98
C ILE A 168 4.19 -4.31 3.82
N THR A 169 3.57 -3.17 4.08
CA THR A 169 2.13 -2.97 3.93
C THR A 169 1.86 -2.10 2.73
N TRP A 170 1.18 -2.66 1.72
CA TRP A 170 0.63 -1.92 0.59
C TRP A 170 -0.82 -1.59 0.89
N THR A 171 -1.17 -0.34 0.68
CA THR A 171 -2.56 0.11 0.67
C THR A 171 -2.82 0.72 -0.70
N ALA A 172 -3.81 0.21 -1.41
CA ALA A 172 -4.25 0.75 -2.68
C ALA A 172 -5.75 1.05 -2.62
N ALA A 173 -6.15 2.17 -3.17
CA ALA A 173 -7.55 2.52 -3.31
C ALA A 173 -7.80 3.16 -4.68
N ALA A 174 -8.87 2.76 -5.32
CA ALA A 174 -9.36 3.37 -6.54
C ALA A 174 -10.78 3.86 -6.33
N LEU A 175 -10.99 5.15 -6.51
CA LEU A 175 -12.31 5.78 -6.56
C LEU A 175 -12.66 6.03 -8.02
N VAL A 176 -13.79 5.51 -8.46
CA VAL A 176 -14.35 5.82 -9.78
C VAL A 176 -15.66 6.58 -9.57
N ALA A 177 -15.78 7.74 -10.19
CA ALA A 177 -16.98 8.54 -10.18
C ALA A 177 -17.38 8.89 -11.62
N ILE A 178 -18.68 8.88 -11.88
CA ILE A 178 -19.27 9.19 -13.18
C ILE A 178 -20.07 10.47 -13.02
N GLU A 179 -19.76 11.47 -13.84
CA GLU A 179 -20.46 12.76 -13.91
C GLU A 179 -21.20 12.87 -15.22
N ASP A 180 -22.33 13.58 -15.22
CA ASP A 180 -23.06 13.86 -16.46
C ASP A 180 -22.17 14.60 -17.45
N GLY A 181 -22.18 14.16 -18.69
CA GLY A 181 -21.55 14.89 -19.78
C GLY A 181 -22.16 16.30 -19.89
N ALA A 182 -21.34 17.27 -20.30
CA ALA A 182 -21.83 18.61 -20.54
C ALA A 182 -23.00 18.54 -21.54
N LYS A 183 -24.18 18.99 -21.13
CA LYS A 183 -25.29 19.21 -22.08
C LYS A 183 -24.83 20.24 -23.11
N LYS A 184 -24.76 19.82 -24.38
CA LYS A 184 -24.57 20.71 -25.50
C LYS A 184 -25.87 21.45 -25.78
#